data_d5188f592ac8018beb7688c6186a309b
#
_entry.id   d5188f592ac8018beb7688c6186a309b
#
_cell.length_a   1.000
_cell.length_b   1.000
_cell.length_c   1.000
_cell.angle_alpha   90.00
_cell.angle_beta   90.00
_cell.angle_gamma   90.00
#
_symmetry.space_group_name_H-M   'P 1'
#
loop_
_entity.id
_entity.type
_entity.pdbx_description
1 polymer ?
#
loop_
_entity_poly.entity_id
_entity_poly.type
_entity_poly.pdbx_seq_one_letter_code
_entity_poly.pdbx_strand_id
1 'polypeptide(L)'
;MLAVDLGASGGRVMLGSFDGEKISVEELHRFSNDPVTLGGTMYWDFLRLFHEIRQGLLKSKQCGRADSISVDTWGVDFGLLDAKGYLLENLVHYRDGRVNGMLEKSFALLDPDRFYQITGTQFMEINTVFQLLYLAQNRKELLDRADCLLMMPDLFNYFLCGEKCCEYSAASTTQLLNAREKNWSKEVLEALGLPEKILLPVSPSGTALAPLRAEIAGELGIEPMLVVAGAGHDTQCAMAAVPTQEKDFIFISCGTWSLFGTELPEPVITGDSQRLNIANEGGAGGRISFLKNIIGLWLVQESRRQWMREGMQYSFGELEKLAEKEAPFRSLIDPDAPEFVPAGDVPERIREFCRRTGQPVPETPGQIVRCIDESLALKYRLTLDEIRECTGKDYPVIHMVGGGTQSGLLCQFTADACARPVCAGPVEATVYGNLALQLMAAGQIGGLSEVRSVIAASEPVKRYEPRNAEAWEEASEWYRENIRRWEAMGTGSAEQAGVVPDRNRLLSPDG
;
A
#
# COMPACT_ATOMS: atom_id res chain seq x y z
N MET A 1 -14.16 -8.53 18.56
CA MET A 1 -13.49 -7.29 18.09
C MET A 1 -13.95 -6.99 16.67
N LEU A 2 -13.93 -5.73 16.26
CA LEU A 2 -14.25 -5.33 14.90
C LEU A 2 -13.03 -4.71 14.23
N ALA A 3 -12.69 -5.17 13.03
CA ALA A 3 -11.72 -4.53 12.16
C ALA A 3 -12.44 -3.84 11.01
N VAL A 4 -12.14 -2.55 10.80
CA VAL A 4 -12.60 -1.77 9.66
C VAL A 4 -11.39 -1.56 8.76
N ASP A 5 -11.39 -2.25 7.63
CA ASP A 5 -10.32 -2.20 6.62
C ASP A 5 -10.84 -1.43 5.40
N LEU A 6 -10.30 -0.23 5.18
CA LEU A 6 -10.64 0.66 4.08
C LEU A 6 -9.51 0.71 3.06
N GLY A 7 -9.62 -0.06 2.00
CA GLY A 7 -8.71 0.05 0.87
C GLY A 7 -9.13 1.13 -0.13
N ALA A 8 -8.24 1.45 -1.07
CA ALA A 8 -8.46 2.47 -2.10
C ALA A 8 -9.65 2.17 -3.06
N SER A 9 -10.11 0.94 -3.16
CA SER A 9 -11.20 0.53 -4.06
C SER A 9 -12.43 -0.07 -3.36
N GLY A 10 -12.36 -0.29 -2.06
CA GLY A 10 -13.45 -0.88 -1.27
C GLY A 10 -13.14 -0.93 0.19
N GLY A 11 -14.16 -1.11 1.02
CA GLY A 11 -14.03 -1.25 2.46
C GLY A 11 -14.77 -2.46 3.00
N ARG A 12 -14.37 -2.88 4.18
CA ARG A 12 -14.96 -4.03 4.89
C ARG A 12 -15.04 -3.78 6.38
N VAL A 13 -16.07 -4.33 6.99
CA VAL A 13 -16.14 -4.46 8.45
C VAL A 13 -16.16 -5.95 8.77
N MET A 14 -15.15 -6.38 9.51
CA MET A 14 -14.90 -7.77 9.84
C MET A 14 -15.07 -7.99 11.35
N LEU A 15 -15.72 -9.09 11.71
CA LEU A 15 -15.75 -9.56 13.09
C LEU A 15 -14.58 -10.51 13.32
N GLY A 16 -13.79 -10.24 14.35
CA GLY A 16 -12.73 -11.12 14.82
C GLY A 16 -13.06 -11.73 16.19
N SER A 17 -12.86 -13.03 16.33
CA SER A 17 -12.95 -13.76 17.59
C SER A 17 -11.61 -14.41 17.91
N PHE A 18 -11.18 -14.31 19.16
CA PHE A 18 -9.94 -14.92 19.66
C PHE A 18 -10.25 -15.93 20.74
N ASP A 19 -9.76 -17.17 20.59
CA ASP A 19 -10.00 -18.27 21.53
C ASP A 19 -8.85 -18.51 22.51
N GLY A 20 -7.81 -17.68 22.45
CA GLY A 20 -6.57 -17.81 23.21
C GLY A 20 -5.39 -18.35 22.39
N GLU A 21 -5.65 -18.95 21.23
CA GLU A 21 -4.62 -19.50 20.34
C GLU A 21 -4.76 -19.00 18.89
N LYS A 22 -6.00 -18.79 18.43
CA LYS A 22 -6.32 -18.45 17.04
C LYS A 22 -7.29 -17.30 16.94
N ILE A 23 -7.16 -16.54 15.87
CA ILE A 23 -8.14 -15.55 15.45
C ILE A 23 -8.99 -16.17 14.34
N SER A 24 -10.30 -16.12 14.47
CA SER A 24 -11.24 -16.39 13.38
C SER A 24 -11.89 -15.11 12.92
N VAL A 25 -12.14 -14.97 11.60
CA VAL A 25 -12.68 -13.77 10.99
C VAL A 25 -13.96 -14.07 10.23
N GLU A 26 -14.92 -13.14 10.29
CA GLU A 26 -16.19 -13.20 9.57
C GLU A 26 -16.49 -11.83 8.97
N GLU A 27 -16.85 -11.79 7.68
CA GLU A 27 -17.23 -10.54 7.01
C GLU A 27 -18.65 -10.15 7.37
N LEU A 28 -18.82 -9.01 8.03
CA LEU A 28 -20.13 -8.45 8.36
C LEU A 28 -20.66 -7.53 7.26
N HIS A 29 -19.77 -6.74 6.66
CA HIS A 29 -20.16 -5.73 5.69
C HIS A 29 -19.04 -5.46 4.70
N ARG A 30 -19.40 -5.36 3.42
CA ARG A 30 -18.51 -4.98 2.31
C ARG A 30 -19.16 -3.90 1.48
N PHE A 31 -18.37 -2.94 1.01
CA PHE A 31 -18.84 -1.82 0.19
C PHE A 31 -17.72 -1.34 -0.76
N SER A 32 -18.13 -0.64 -1.82
CA SER A 32 -17.19 0.01 -2.73
C SER A 32 -16.69 1.33 -2.16
N ASN A 33 -15.48 1.71 -2.52
CA ASN A 33 -14.89 3.02 -2.21
C ASN A 33 -14.58 3.73 -3.52
N ASP A 34 -15.62 4.27 -4.14
CA ASP A 34 -15.52 4.98 -5.42
C ASP A 34 -15.32 6.47 -5.15
N PRO A 35 -14.28 7.11 -5.72
CA PRO A 35 -14.08 8.55 -5.59
C PRO A 35 -15.14 9.33 -6.35
N VAL A 36 -15.42 10.56 -5.90
CA VAL A 36 -16.38 11.47 -6.52
C VAL A 36 -15.65 12.66 -7.12
N THR A 37 -15.83 12.91 -8.42
CA THR A 37 -15.30 14.13 -9.06
C THR A 37 -16.35 15.21 -9.09
N LEU A 38 -16.04 16.37 -8.47
CA LEU A 38 -16.91 17.54 -8.43
C LEU A 38 -16.10 18.80 -8.73
N GLY A 39 -16.51 19.56 -9.74
CA GLY A 39 -15.84 20.81 -10.10
C GLY A 39 -14.39 20.64 -10.54
N GLY A 40 -14.02 19.48 -11.08
CA GLY A 40 -12.65 19.15 -11.52
C GLY A 40 -11.74 18.60 -10.41
N THR A 41 -12.21 18.54 -9.17
CA THR A 41 -11.47 17.94 -8.03
C THR A 41 -12.01 16.56 -7.71
N MET A 42 -11.13 15.62 -7.48
CA MET A 42 -11.45 14.25 -7.06
C MET A 42 -11.47 14.18 -5.52
N TYR A 43 -12.57 13.68 -4.97
CA TYR A 43 -12.77 13.55 -3.53
C TYR A 43 -13.00 12.11 -3.11
N TRP A 44 -12.60 11.78 -1.88
CA TRP A 44 -13.16 10.66 -1.15
C TRP A 44 -14.57 11.03 -0.66
N ASP A 45 -15.52 10.12 -0.74
CA ASP A 45 -16.84 10.33 -0.12
C ASP A 45 -16.78 9.93 1.36
N PHE A 46 -16.12 10.76 2.19
CA PHE A 46 -15.89 10.49 3.60
C PHE A 46 -17.19 10.24 4.38
N LEU A 47 -18.23 10.99 4.10
CA LEU A 47 -19.52 10.83 4.80
C LEU A 47 -20.15 9.49 4.49
N ARG A 48 -20.06 9.03 3.24
CA ARG A 48 -20.52 7.71 2.83
C ARG A 48 -19.69 6.62 3.50
N LEU A 49 -18.37 6.74 3.50
CA LEU A 49 -17.49 5.76 4.15
C LEU A 49 -17.81 5.64 5.65
N PHE A 50 -18.02 6.76 6.35
CA PHE A 50 -18.44 6.74 7.75
C PHE A 50 -19.83 6.11 7.94
N HIS A 51 -20.77 6.36 7.02
CA HIS A 51 -22.07 5.69 7.02
C HIS A 51 -21.92 4.17 6.87
N GLU A 52 -21.05 3.70 5.96
CA GLU A 52 -20.80 2.28 5.74
C GLU A 52 -20.16 1.61 6.95
N ILE A 53 -19.25 2.30 7.66
CA ILE A 53 -18.72 1.83 8.95
C ILE A 53 -19.88 1.62 9.93
N ARG A 54 -20.80 2.59 10.04
CA ARG A 54 -21.99 2.49 10.92
C ARG A 54 -22.91 1.33 10.52
N GLN A 55 -23.05 1.02 9.21
CA GLN A 55 -23.80 -0.17 8.75
C GLN A 55 -23.13 -1.47 9.23
N GLY A 56 -21.80 -1.53 9.17
CA GLY A 56 -21.05 -2.66 9.72
C GLY A 56 -21.24 -2.81 11.23
N LEU A 57 -21.17 -1.70 11.98
CA LEU A 57 -21.47 -1.66 13.42
C LEU A 57 -22.89 -2.15 13.72
N LEU A 58 -23.88 -1.72 12.93
CA LEU A 58 -25.25 -2.18 13.11
C LEU A 58 -25.38 -3.69 12.90
N LYS A 59 -24.71 -4.24 11.89
CA LYS A 59 -24.72 -5.68 11.62
C LYS A 59 -24.04 -6.49 12.73
N SER A 60 -23.02 -5.95 13.38
CA SER A 60 -22.33 -6.62 14.49
C SER A 60 -23.25 -6.92 15.68
N LYS A 61 -24.35 -6.18 15.83
CA LYS A 61 -25.38 -6.43 16.86
C LYS A 61 -25.89 -7.85 16.87
N GLN A 62 -25.96 -8.51 15.71
CA GLN A 62 -26.46 -9.88 15.57
C GLN A 62 -25.46 -10.92 16.07
N CYS A 63 -24.19 -10.55 16.18
CA CYS A 63 -23.09 -11.43 16.59
C CYS A 63 -22.75 -11.34 18.09
N GLY A 64 -23.50 -10.53 18.85
CA GLY A 64 -23.25 -10.28 20.26
C GLY A 64 -22.41 -9.04 20.54
N ARG A 65 -21.77 -9.00 21.73
CA ARG A 65 -20.95 -7.87 22.15
C ARG A 65 -19.57 -7.92 21.49
N ALA A 66 -19.15 -6.81 20.88
CA ALA A 66 -17.76 -6.59 20.50
C ALA A 66 -17.05 -5.75 21.59
N ASP A 67 -15.81 -6.10 21.92
CA ASP A 67 -15.05 -5.42 22.99
C ASP A 67 -14.31 -4.18 22.44
N SER A 68 -13.86 -4.23 21.20
CA SER A 68 -13.11 -3.14 20.57
C SER A 68 -13.35 -3.03 19.08
N ILE A 69 -12.96 -1.87 18.51
CA ILE A 69 -12.96 -1.55 17.09
C ILE A 69 -11.69 -0.80 16.73
N SER A 70 -11.09 -1.09 15.60
CA SER A 70 -9.98 -0.33 15.02
C SER A 70 -10.22 -0.10 13.54
N VAL A 71 -9.78 1.05 13.03
CA VAL A 71 -9.88 1.43 11.62
C VAL A 71 -8.47 1.52 11.06
N ASP A 72 -8.21 0.85 9.95
CA ASP A 72 -7.06 1.06 9.10
C ASP A 72 -7.49 1.50 7.70
N THR A 73 -6.62 2.24 7.03
CA THR A 73 -6.88 2.78 5.69
C THR A 73 -5.59 2.80 4.87
N TRP A 74 -5.70 3.22 3.61
CA TRP A 74 -4.53 3.64 2.82
C TRP A 74 -3.82 4.84 3.50
N GLY A 75 -2.54 5.05 3.16
CA GLY A 75 -1.74 6.17 3.67
C GLY A 75 -2.03 7.50 3.00
N VAL A 76 -1.25 8.50 3.31
CA VAL A 76 -1.07 9.84 2.73
C VAL A 76 -2.23 10.82 2.81
N ASP A 77 -3.49 10.37 2.91
CA ASP A 77 -4.66 11.25 2.93
C ASP A 77 -5.07 11.66 4.34
N PHE A 78 -5.62 12.84 4.45
CA PHE A 78 -5.93 13.50 5.72
C PHE A 78 -7.16 14.39 5.64
N GLY A 79 -7.71 14.71 6.81
CA GLY A 79 -8.71 15.75 6.99
C GLY A 79 -8.24 16.87 7.91
N LEU A 80 -8.74 18.08 7.69
CA LEU A 80 -8.48 19.25 8.53
C LEU A 80 -9.69 19.55 9.39
N LEU A 81 -9.48 19.68 10.70
CA LEU A 81 -10.51 20.05 11.66
C LEU A 81 -10.31 21.49 12.14
N ASP A 82 -11.41 22.19 12.39
CA ASP A 82 -11.39 23.47 13.10
C ASP A 82 -11.25 23.30 14.63
N ALA A 83 -11.12 24.40 15.36
CA ALA A 83 -10.99 24.40 16.82
C ALA A 83 -12.19 23.79 17.57
N LYS A 84 -13.33 23.63 16.91
CA LYS A 84 -14.53 22.98 17.47
C LYS A 84 -14.62 21.50 17.10
N GLY A 85 -13.68 21.01 16.28
CA GLY A 85 -13.66 19.62 15.80
C GLY A 85 -14.54 19.33 14.60
N TYR A 86 -15.00 20.36 13.88
CA TYR A 86 -15.71 20.18 12.61
C TYR A 86 -14.74 20.01 11.46
N LEU A 87 -15.07 19.12 10.54
CA LEU A 87 -14.35 18.94 9.28
C LEU A 87 -14.48 20.21 8.43
N LEU A 88 -13.35 20.77 7.99
CA LEU A 88 -13.33 22.04 7.23
C LEU A 88 -13.81 21.87 5.80
N GLU A 89 -13.43 20.78 5.16
CA GLU A 89 -13.89 20.39 3.82
C GLU A 89 -13.83 18.87 3.65
N ASN A 90 -14.48 18.35 2.61
CA ASN A 90 -14.37 16.93 2.27
C ASN A 90 -12.95 16.59 1.80
N LEU A 91 -12.51 15.35 2.02
CA LEU A 91 -11.13 14.92 1.78
C LEU A 91 -10.87 14.78 0.29
N VAL A 92 -9.81 15.41 -0.19
CA VAL A 92 -9.37 15.28 -1.58
C VAL A 92 -8.56 13.99 -1.74
N HIS A 93 -8.83 13.28 -2.80
CA HIS A 93 -8.19 12.01 -3.12
C HIS A 93 -6.71 12.21 -3.52
N TYR A 94 -5.82 11.35 -3.08
CA TYR A 94 -4.38 11.44 -3.35
C TYR A 94 -4.01 11.44 -4.85
N ARG A 95 -4.87 10.88 -5.72
CA ARG A 95 -4.69 10.90 -7.19
C ARG A 95 -5.24 12.15 -7.86
N ASP A 96 -5.71 13.15 -7.10
CA ASP A 96 -6.16 14.41 -7.67
C ASP A 96 -4.99 15.17 -8.31
N GLY A 97 -5.20 15.70 -9.51
CA GLY A 97 -4.15 16.38 -10.26
C GLY A 97 -3.65 17.69 -9.65
N ARG A 98 -4.23 18.16 -8.53
CA ARG A 98 -3.80 19.38 -7.83
C ARG A 98 -2.34 19.32 -7.35
N VAL A 99 -1.82 18.11 -7.10
CA VAL A 99 -0.45 17.90 -6.60
C VAL A 99 0.60 17.83 -7.70
N ASN A 100 0.19 17.81 -8.97
CA ASN A 100 1.12 17.72 -10.09
C ASN A 100 2.14 18.88 -10.06
N GLY A 101 3.42 18.54 -10.12
CA GLY A 101 4.54 19.49 -10.06
C GLY A 101 4.85 20.03 -8.67
N MET A 102 4.18 19.55 -7.59
CA MET A 102 4.52 19.96 -6.22
C MET A 102 5.83 19.32 -5.74
N LEU A 103 6.18 18.16 -6.27
CA LEU A 103 7.46 17.50 -5.99
C LEU A 103 8.64 18.38 -6.42
N GLU A 104 8.66 18.84 -7.66
CA GLU A 104 9.70 19.72 -8.21
C GLU A 104 9.73 21.06 -7.49
N LYS A 105 8.57 21.62 -7.15
CA LYS A 105 8.49 22.86 -6.36
C LYS A 105 9.08 22.70 -4.97
N SER A 106 8.89 21.54 -4.35
CA SER A 106 9.48 21.26 -3.03
C SER A 106 11.01 21.21 -3.09
N PHE A 107 11.59 20.71 -4.17
CA PHE A 107 13.04 20.65 -4.36
C PHE A 107 13.69 22.03 -4.56
N ALA A 108 12.91 23.02 -4.98
CA ALA A 108 13.35 24.41 -5.00
C ALA A 108 13.40 25.05 -3.60
N LEU A 109 12.69 24.48 -2.61
CA LEU A 109 12.60 24.97 -1.24
C LEU A 109 13.49 24.19 -0.26
N LEU A 110 13.64 22.90 -0.50
CA LEU A 110 14.45 21.98 0.31
C LEU A 110 15.21 21.03 -0.63
N ASP A 111 16.54 21.03 -0.52
CA ASP A 111 17.40 20.15 -1.32
C ASP A 111 16.93 18.68 -1.21
N PRO A 112 16.75 17.96 -2.32
CA PRO A 112 16.21 16.60 -2.31
C PRO A 112 17.07 15.61 -1.53
N ASP A 113 18.40 15.76 -1.54
CA ASP A 113 19.28 14.90 -0.75
C ASP A 113 19.04 15.14 0.74
N ARG A 114 18.96 16.40 1.15
CA ARG A 114 18.65 16.76 2.53
C ARG A 114 17.26 16.30 2.95
N PHE A 115 16.27 16.45 2.07
CA PHE A 115 14.90 16.02 2.32
C PHE A 115 14.82 14.51 2.56
N TYR A 116 15.45 13.70 1.70
CA TYR A 116 15.53 12.27 1.90
C TYR A 116 16.33 11.88 3.16
N GLN A 117 17.45 12.56 3.44
CA GLN A 117 18.27 12.30 4.64
C GLN A 117 17.49 12.51 5.96
N ILE A 118 16.50 13.38 5.95
CA ILE A 118 15.63 13.61 7.10
C ILE A 118 14.53 12.55 7.15
N THR A 119 13.77 12.39 6.06
CA THR A 119 12.51 11.65 6.08
C THR A 119 12.66 10.18 5.74
N GLY A 120 13.67 9.83 4.94
CA GLY A 120 13.86 8.47 4.43
C GLY A 120 12.67 7.92 3.65
N THR A 121 11.75 8.78 3.21
CA THR A 121 10.51 8.38 2.53
C THR A 121 10.69 8.41 1.03
N GLN A 122 10.11 7.43 0.33
CA GLN A 122 10.05 7.39 -1.13
C GLN A 122 9.39 8.66 -1.67
N PHE A 123 10.03 9.32 -2.64
CA PHE A 123 9.44 10.48 -3.33
C PHE A 123 8.31 10.02 -4.25
N MET A 124 7.09 10.43 -3.90
CA MET A 124 5.88 10.20 -4.67
C MET A 124 5.00 11.46 -4.57
N GLU A 125 4.50 11.99 -5.68
CA GLU A 125 3.67 13.22 -5.69
C GLU A 125 2.43 13.14 -4.80
N ILE A 126 1.96 11.92 -4.53
CA ILE A 126 0.79 11.66 -3.69
C ILE A 126 1.02 11.89 -2.19
N ASN A 127 2.26 11.99 -1.72
CA ASN A 127 2.56 12.11 -0.29
C ASN A 127 1.95 13.37 0.31
N THR A 128 1.55 13.28 1.58
CA THR A 128 0.85 14.35 2.31
C THR A 128 1.57 15.70 2.24
N VAL A 129 2.92 15.68 2.30
CA VAL A 129 3.74 16.89 2.25
C VAL A 129 3.47 17.73 0.99
N PHE A 130 3.28 17.08 -0.18
CA PHE A 130 3.00 17.79 -1.44
C PHE A 130 1.57 18.27 -1.51
N GLN A 131 0.62 17.53 -0.92
CA GLN A 131 -0.76 17.98 -0.75
C GLN A 131 -0.83 19.22 0.14
N LEU A 132 -0.09 19.25 1.26
CA LEU A 132 -0.01 20.41 2.15
C LEU A 132 0.72 21.59 1.50
N LEU A 133 1.77 21.35 0.73
CA LEU A 133 2.46 22.38 -0.04
C LEU A 133 1.51 23.05 -1.04
N TYR A 134 0.68 22.24 -1.74
CA TYR A 134 -0.38 22.79 -2.58
C TYR A 134 -1.34 23.69 -1.80
N LEU A 135 -1.81 23.23 -0.63
CA LEU A 135 -2.70 24.03 0.22
C LEU A 135 -2.02 25.32 0.70
N ALA A 136 -0.77 25.25 1.10
CA ALA A 136 -0.02 26.44 1.55
C ALA A 136 0.12 27.50 0.44
N GLN A 137 0.27 27.07 -0.80
CA GLN A 137 0.42 27.96 -1.95
C GLN A 137 -0.90 28.46 -2.54
N ASN A 138 -1.96 27.65 -2.51
CA ASN A 138 -3.19 27.90 -3.27
C ASN A 138 -4.45 28.05 -2.39
N ARG A 139 -4.44 27.50 -1.17
CA ARG A 139 -5.60 27.45 -0.27
C ARG A 139 -5.19 27.73 1.18
N LYS A 140 -4.33 28.72 1.37
CA LYS A 140 -3.77 29.07 2.69
C LYS A 140 -4.85 29.32 3.74
N GLU A 141 -6.00 29.84 3.34
CA GLU A 141 -7.15 30.09 4.23
C GLU A 141 -7.66 28.82 4.93
N LEU A 142 -7.50 27.64 4.32
CA LEU A 142 -7.84 26.37 4.97
C LEU A 142 -6.87 26.05 6.10
N LEU A 143 -5.56 26.17 5.82
CA LEU A 143 -4.51 25.93 6.83
C LEU A 143 -4.57 26.95 7.98
N ASP A 144 -4.92 28.20 7.68
CA ASP A 144 -5.06 29.23 8.72
C ASP A 144 -6.22 28.93 9.68
N ARG A 145 -7.32 28.35 9.18
CA ARG A 145 -8.49 27.93 9.94
C ARG A 145 -8.33 26.58 10.63
N ALA A 146 -7.40 25.76 10.18
CA ALA A 146 -7.16 24.44 10.72
C ALA A 146 -6.54 24.53 12.13
N ASP A 147 -7.13 23.78 13.06
CA ASP A 147 -6.62 23.53 14.40
C ASP A 147 -5.85 22.20 14.45
N CYS A 148 -6.30 21.22 13.68
CA CYS A 148 -5.74 19.87 13.69
C CYS A 148 -5.81 19.23 12.30
N LEU A 149 -4.74 18.51 11.95
CA LEU A 149 -4.68 17.55 10.86
C LEU A 149 -4.80 16.14 11.44
N LEU A 150 -5.72 15.35 10.93
CA LEU A 150 -5.80 13.91 11.22
C LEU A 150 -5.66 13.10 9.94
N MET A 151 -4.79 12.08 9.98
CA MET A 151 -4.71 11.12 8.90
C MET A 151 -6.05 10.37 8.76
N MET A 152 -6.31 9.80 7.61
CA MET A 152 -7.60 9.17 7.31
C MET A 152 -8.08 8.21 8.40
N PRO A 153 -7.28 7.24 8.90
CA PRO A 153 -7.73 6.33 9.95
C PRO A 153 -7.99 7.04 11.29
N ASP A 154 -7.15 8.01 11.64
CA ASP A 154 -7.30 8.80 12.87
C ASP A 154 -8.55 9.67 12.83
N LEU A 155 -8.92 10.16 11.64
CA LEU A 155 -10.13 10.94 11.44
C LEU A 155 -11.39 10.09 11.68
N PHE A 156 -11.41 8.84 11.19
CA PHE A 156 -12.50 7.91 11.49
C PHE A 156 -12.56 7.57 12.98
N ASN A 157 -11.41 7.29 13.60
CA ASN A 157 -11.33 7.04 15.05
C ASN A 157 -11.85 8.23 15.86
N TYR A 158 -11.48 9.46 15.47
CA TYR A 158 -12.00 10.68 16.11
C TYR A 158 -13.52 10.79 16.03
N PHE A 159 -14.11 10.56 14.87
CA PHE A 159 -15.57 10.62 14.75
C PHE A 159 -16.27 9.47 15.47
N LEU A 160 -15.61 8.33 15.65
CA LEU A 160 -16.14 7.22 16.43
C LEU A 160 -16.09 7.47 17.95
N CYS A 161 -15.00 7.99 18.50
CA CYS A 161 -14.83 8.10 19.97
C CYS A 161 -14.69 9.52 20.51
N GLY A 162 -14.30 10.49 19.68
CA GLY A 162 -14.09 11.88 20.10
C GLY A 162 -12.67 12.23 20.49
N GLU A 163 -11.77 11.26 20.61
CA GLU A 163 -10.37 11.49 20.94
C GLU A 163 -9.54 11.67 19.66
N LYS A 164 -8.72 12.74 19.65
CA LYS A 164 -7.79 13.03 18.56
C LYS A 164 -6.50 12.24 18.78
N CYS A 165 -6.03 11.56 17.77
CA CYS A 165 -4.78 10.80 17.76
C CYS A 165 -4.02 11.09 16.48
N CYS A 166 -2.71 10.88 16.48
CA CYS A 166 -1.89 10.84 15.30
C CYS A 166 -1.06 9.54 15.36
N GLU A 167 -1.53 8.50 14.73
CA GLU A 167 -0.91 7.18 14.81
C GLU A 167 0.35 7.12 13.93
N TYR A 168 1.41 6.49 14.44
CA TYR A 168 2.76 6.50 13.88
C TYR A 168 2.84 5.95 12.46
N SER A 169 2.18 4.83 12.16
CA SER A 169 2.27 4.22 10.84
C SER A 169 1.63 5.09 9.76
N ALA A 170 0.47 5.67 10.05
CA ALA A 170 -0.18 6.63 9.16
C ALA A 170 0.64 7.93 9.03
N ALA A 171 1.14 8.48 10.15
CA ALA A 171 1.98 9.67 10.15
C ALA A 171 3.27 9.49 9.33
N SER A 172 3.86 8.28 9.31
CA SER A 172 5.10 7.99 8.58
C SER A 172 4.95 8.09 7.05
N THR A 173 3.72 7.93 6.53
CA THR A 173 3.44 8.07 5.09
C THR A 173 3.43 9.52 4.61
N THR A 174 3.43 10.49 5.53
CA THR A 174 3.29 11.92 5.22
C THR A 174 4.50 12.53 4.55
N GLN A 175 5.70 11.92 4.70
CA GLN A 175 7.00 12.51 4.37
C GLN A 175 7.29 13.81 5.16
N LEU A 176 6.72 13.92 6.37
CA LEU A 176 6.93 15.04 7.30
C LEU A 176 7.69 14.63 8.58
N LEU A 177 7.85 13.31 8.81
CA LEU A 177 8.60 12.83 9.97
C LEU A 177 10.11 12.83 9.71
N ASN A 178 10.89 13.12 10.75
CA ASN A 178 12.26 12.66 10.85
C ASN A 178 12.22 11.16 11.16
N ALA A 179 12.67 10.32 10.23
CA ALA A 179 12.55 8.87 10.34
C ALA A 179 13.33 8.28 11.52
N ARG A 180 14.46 8.89 11.90
CA ARG A 180 15.27 8.45 13.05
C ARG A 180 14.67 8.84 14.39
N GLU A 181 14.08 10.05 14.46
CA GLU A 181 13.46 10.58 15.67
C GLU A 181 12.01 10.07 15.84
N LYS A 182 11.42 9.54 14.77
CA LYS A 182 10.02 9.08 14.70
C LYS A 182 9.03 10.17 15.13
N ASN A 183 9.36 11.40 14.77
CA ASN A 183 8.59 12.60 15.13
C ASN A 183 8.64 13.63 13.98
N TRP A 184 7.78 14.64 14.06
CA TRP A 184 7.69 15.70 13.06
C TRP A 184 9.02 16.43 12.86
N SER A 185 9.42 16.61 11.60
CA SER A 185 10.64 17.36 11.26
C SER A 185 10.37 18.85 11.18
N LYS A 186 10.87 19.61 12.15
CA LYS A 186 10.78 21.08 12.11
C LYS A 186 11.46 21.65 10.86
N GLU A 187 12.60 21.10 10.49
CA GLU A 187 13.36 21.55 9.32
C GLU A 187 12.53 21.43 8.02
N VAL A 188 11.82 20.29 7.82
CA VAL A 188 10.94 20.10 6.67
C VAL A 188 9.76 21.08 6.70
N LEU A 189 9.12 21.22 7.86
CA LEU A 189 7.98 22.12 8.03
C LEU A 189 8.36 23.57 7.76
N GLU A 190 9.47 24.04 8.33
CA GLU A 190 9.97 25.41 8.14
C GLU A 190 10.38 25.67 6.69
N ALA A 191 11.15 24.76 6.07
CA ALA A 191 11.60 24.90 4.69
C ALA A 191 10.44 25.00 3.69
N LEU A 192 9.37 24.24 3.92
CA LEU A 192 8.21 24.21 3.03
C LEU A 192 7.11 25.20 3.44
N GLY A 193 7.29 25.95 4.54
CA GLY A 193 6.32 26.92 5.05
C GLY A 193 5.02 26.29 5.55
N LEU A 194 5.10 25.09 6.13
CA LEU A 194 3.95 24.32 6.61
C LEU A 194 3.70 24.58 8.11
N PRO A 195 2.43 24.70 8.56
CA PRO A 195 2.11 25.04 9.92
C PRO A 195 2.27 23.86 10.90
N GLU A 196 3.27 23.90 11.79
CA GLU A 196 3.46 22.90 12.85
C GLU A 196 2.24 22.81 13.79
N LYS A 197 1.52 23.91 14.00
CA LYS A 197 0.38 24.02 14.96
C LYS A 197 -0.74 23.01 14.72
N ILE A 198 -0.89 22.49 13.49
CA ILE A 198 -1.97 21.54 13.14
C ILE A 198 -1.59 20.09 13.40
N LEU A 199 -0.34 19.81 13.74
CA LEU A 199 0.18 18.47 13.92
C LEU A 199 0.12 18.05 15.38
N LEU A 200 -0.44 16.88 15.65
CA LEU A 200 -0.49 16.30 16.99
C LEU A 200 0.79 15.54 17.31
N PRO A 201 1.12 15.32 18.59
CA PRO A 201 2.17 14.36 18.97
C PRO A 201 1.89 12.99 18.39
N VAL A 202 2.93 12.33 17.89
CA VAL A 202 2.83 11.00 17.30
C VAL A 202 2.63 9.95 18.38
N SER A 203 1.65 9.08 18.19
CA SER A 203 1.27 8.00 19.11
C SER A 203 1.66 6.63 18.52
N PRO A 204 2.08 5.67 19.34
CA PRO A 204 2.41 4.33 18.85
C PRO A 204 1.17 3.57 18.36
N SER A 205 1.37 2.65 17.41
CA SER A 205 0.33 1.69 17.00
C SER A 205 -0.13 0.84 18.18
N GLY A 206 -1.42 0.54 18.25
CA GLY A 206 -2.04 -0.19 19.35
C GLY A 206 -2.42 0.70 20.55
N THR A 207 -2.55 2.02 20.35
CA THR A 207 -2.99 2.94 21.40
C THR A 207 -4.50 2.82 21.63
N ALA A 208 -4.89 2.48 22.87
CA ALA A 208 -6.28 2.52 23.30
C ALA A 208 -6.73 4.00 23.44
N LEU A 209 -7.82 4.38 22.76
CA LEU A 209 -8.32 5.75 22.76
C LEU A 209 -9.43 5.91 23.81
N ALA A 210 -10.67 5.83 23.39
CA ALA A 210 -11.85 5.98 24.24
C ALA A 210 -12.96 5.02 23.79
N PRO A 211 -14.01 4.84 24.60
CA PRO A 211 -15.19 4.11 24.16
C PRO A 211 -15.88 4.80 22.97
N LEU A 212 -16.53 4.01 22.14
CA LEU A 212 -17.44 4.49 21.08
C LEU A 212 -18.42 5.51 21.67
N ARG A 213 -18.64 6.64 20.97
CA ARG A 213 -19.53 7.72 21.41
C ARG A 213 -20.90 7.18 21.80
N ALA A 214 -21.43 7.64 22.91
CA ALA A 214 -22.73 7.22 23.44
C ALA A 214 -23.88 7.47 22.44
N GLU A 215 -23.79 8.56 21.66
CA GLU A 215 -24.77 8.88 20.61
C GLU A 215 -24.79 7.80 19.52
N ILE A 216 -23.62 7.34 19.05
CA ILE A 216 -23.52 6.29 18.03
C ILE A 216 -24.00 4.96 18.60
N ALA A 217 -23.54 4.61 19.80
CA ALA A 217 -23.95 3.36 20.45
C ALA A 217 -25.47 3.33 20.69
N GLY A 218 -26.05 4.44 21.18
CA GLY A 218 -27.48 4.56 21.44
C GLY A 218 -28.33 4.50 20.17
N GLU A 219 -27.92 5.22 19.09
CA GLU A 219 -28.64 5.17 17.81
C GLU A 219 -28.65 3.77 17.18
N LEU A 220 -27.51 3.06 17.26
CA LEU A 220 -27.39 1.71 16.71
C LEU A 220 -27.92 0.62 17.67
N GLY A 221 -28.14 0.97 18.93
CA GLY A 221 -28.59 0.04 19.95
C GLY A 221 -27.57 -1.08 20.21
N ILE A 222 -26.27 -0.72 20.28
CA ILE A 222 -25.15 -1.61 20.59
C ILE A 222 -24.47 -1.16 21.88
N GLU A 223 -23.75 -2.08 22.52
CA GLU A 223 -22.92 -1.73 23.67
C GLU A 223 -21.71 -0.92 23.23
N PRO A 224 -21.28 0.11 23.99
CA PRO A 224 -20.05 0.83 23.73
C PRO A 224 -18.85 -0.13 23.76
N MET A 225 -17.98 -0.01 22.76
CA MET A 225 -16.74 -0.77 22.63
C MET A 225 -15.55 0.19 22.58
N LEU A 226 -14.37 -0.28 22.96
CA LEU A 226 -13.15 0.53 22.95
C LEU A 226 -12.71 0.80 21.50
N VAL A 227 -12.45 2.07 21.15
CA VAL A 227 -11.79 2.43 19.89
C VAL A 227 -10.28 2.37 20.11
N VAL A 228 -9.59 1.66 19.23
CA VAL A 228 -8.14 1.45 19.27
C VAL A 228 -7.51 2.05 18.00
N ALA A 229 -6.53 2.92 18.16
CA ALA A 229 -5.64 3.29 17.06
C ALA A 229 -4.64 2.13 16.86
N GLY A 230 -4.97 1.20 15.98
CA GLY A 230 -4.12 0.07 15.59
C GLY A 230 -2.88 0.54 14.84
N ALA A 231 -2.46 -0.14 13.78
CA ALA A 231 -1.64 0.47 12.75
C ALA A 231 -2.60 1.11 11.73
N GLY A 232 -2.60 2.43 11.65
CA GLY A 232 -3.56 3.16 10.82
C GLY A 232 -3.35 2.92 9.32
N HIS A 233 -2.11 2.69 8.88
CA HIS A 233 -1.78 2.32 7.52
C HIS A 233 -2.01 0.81 7.31
N ASP A 234 -2.91 0.43 6.40
CA ASP A 234 -3.32 -0.95 6.08
C ASP A 234 -2.13 -1.90 5.84
N THR A 235 -1.10 -1.41 5.14
CA THR A 235 0.13 -2.16 4.91
C THR A 235 0.84 -2.52 6.21
N GLN A 236 0.82 -1.66 7.22
CA GLN A 236 1.49 -1.94 8.49
C GLN A 236 0.68 -2.93 9.35
N CYS A 237 -0.65 -2.97 9.19
CA CYS A 237 -1.46 -4.07 9.68
C CYS A 237 -1.07 -5.39 8.98
N ALA A 238 -1.02 -5.39 7.64
CA ALA A 238 -0.63 -6.58 6.87
C ALA A 238 0.79 -7.05 7.23
N MET A 239 1.71 -6.11 7.48
CA MET A 239 3.08 -6.41 7.91
C MET A 239 3.15 -7.06 9.29
N ALA A 240 2.36 -6.56 10.25
CA ALA A 240 2.25 -7.18 11.58
C ALA A 240 1.75 -8.63 11.49
N ALA A 241 0.91 -8.92 10.48
CA ALA A 241 0.30 -10.22 10.24
C ALA A 241 1.15 -11.21 9.44
N VAL A 242 2.36 -10.87 9.02
CA VAL A 242 3.24 -11.81 8.31
C VAL A 242 3.57 -13.00 9.22
N PRO A 243 3.17 -14.24 8.86
CA PRO A 243 3.24 -15.40 9.76
C PRO A 243 4.65 -16.00 9.80
N THR A 244 5.64 -15.24 10.29
CA THR A 244 7.04 -15.67 10.35
C THR A 244 7.67 -15.39 11.70
N GLN A 245 8.62 -16.24 12.10
CA GLN A 245 9.53 -16.01 13.25
C GLN A 245 10.95 -15.68 12.79
N GLU A 246 11.18 -15.65 11.49
CA GLU A 246 12.48 -15.29 10.93
C GLU A 246 12.73 -13.79 11.13
N LYS A 247 14.00 -13.43 11.39
CA LYS A 247 14.39 -12.04 11.58
C LYS A 247 14.61 -11.30 10.27
N ASP A 248 15.11 -12.02 9.27
CA ASP A 248 15.42 -11.49 7.95
C ASP A 248 14.53 -12.18 6.91
N PHE A 249 13.50 -11.49 6.51
CA PHE A 249 12.51 -11.96 5.53
C PHE A 249 12.09 -10.81 4.63
N ILE A 250 11.62 -11.15 3.46
CA ILE A 250 10.91 -10.21 2.57
C ILE A 250 9.41 -10.40 2.77
N PHE A 251 8.67 -9.31 2.78
CA PHE A 251 7.22 -9.32 2.65
C PHE A 251 6.79 -8.65 1.34
N ILE A 252 5.64 -9.08 0.82
CA ILE A 252 4.92 -8.40 -0.26
C ILE A 252 3.48 -8.25 0.21
N SER A 253 3.05 -7.03 0.55
CA SER A 253 1.63 -6.73 0.70
C SER A 253 1.06 -6.51 -0.70
N CYS A 254 0.44 -7.58 -1.25
CA CYS A 254 0.03 -7.64 -2.65
C CYS A 254 -1.47 -7.35 -2.80
N GLY A 255 -1.79 -6.13 -3.14
CA GLY A 255 -3.13 -5.62 -3.40
C GLY A 255 -3.16 -4.76 -4.67
N THR A 256 -3.91 -3.67 -4.67
CA THR A 256 -3.90 -2.66 -5.73
C THR A 256 -2.48 -2.13 -5.97
N TRP A 257 -1.77 -1.83 -4.89
CA TRP A 257 -0.33 -1.66 -4.85
C TRP A 257 0.32 -2.96 -4.39
N SER A 258 1.60 -3.13 -4.70
CA SER A 258 2.47 -4.14 -4.12
C SER A 258 3.55 -3.43 -3.32
N LEU A 259 3.47 -3.52 -2.00
CA LEU A 259 4.51 -2.98 -1.14
C LEU A 259 5.50 -4.10 -0.84
N PHE A 260 6.66 -3.99 -1.46
CA PHE A 260 7.73 -4.98 -1.38
C PHE A 260 8.83 -4.50 -0.44
N GLY A 261 9.12 -5.23 0.63
CA GLY A 261 10.08 -4.76 1.60
C GLY A 261 10.52 -5.77 2.64
N THR A 262 11.22 -5.26 3.66
CA THR A 262 11.68 -6.00 4.83
C THR A 262 11.42 -5.19 6.11
N GLU A 263 11.39 -5.86 7.26
CA GLU A 263 11.27 -5.22 8.56
C GLU A 263 12.65 -5.01 9.19
N LEU A 264 12.90 -3.78 9.65
CA LEU A 264 14.15 -3.39 10.27
C LEU A 264 13.90 -2.76 11.66
N PRO A 265 14.88 -2.82 12.59
CA PRO A 265 14.78 -2.11 13.86
C PRO A 265 14.97 -0.60 13.71
N GLU A 266 15.76 -0.16 12.74
CA GLU A 266 16.15 1.23 12.49
C GLU A 266 16.08 1.55 11.01
N PRO A 267 15.85 2.83 10.62
CA PRO A 267 15.76 3.22 9.22
C PRO A 267 17.11 3.12 8.50
N VAL A 268 17.07 2.71 7.23
CA VAL A 268 18.22 2.72 6.32
C VAL A 268 18.11 3.95 5.41
N ILE A 269 18.90 4.96 5.72
CA ILE A 269 18.91 6.24 4.98
C ILE A 269 20.35 6.48 4.51
N THR A 270 20.64 6.08 3.28
CA THR A 270 21.94 6.12 2.61
C THR A 270 21.80 6.72 1.22
N GLY A 271 22.94 7.01 0.56
CA GLY A 271 22.92 7.44 -0.84
C GLY A 271 22.30 6.38 -1.77
N ASP A 272 22.49 5.09 -1.47
CA ASP A 272 21.90 4.00 -2.27
C ASP A 272 20.39 3.90 -2.08
N SER A 273 19.89 3.95 -0.82
CA SER A 273 18.45 3.90 -0.57
C SER A 273 17.71 5.10 -1.18
N GLN A 274 18.37 6.27 -1.21
CA GLN A 274 17.85 7.46 -1.89
C GLN A 274 17.85 7.29 -3.41
N ARG A 275 18.97 6.89 -4.00
CA ARG A 275 19.10 6.65 -5.45
C ARG A 275 18.07 5.62 -5.94
N LEU A 276 17.79 4.61 -5.14
CA LEU A 276 16.83 3.54 -5.43
C LEU A 276 15.40 3.89 -5.02
N ASN A 277 15.20 5.08 -4.43
CA ASN A 277 13.92 5.62 -4.00
C ASN A 277 13.14 4.65 -3.10
N ILE A 278 13.77 4.17 -2.02
CA ILE A 278 13.18 3.22 -1.07
C ILE A 278 12.70 3.97 0.18
N ALA A 279 11.52 3.61 0.68
CA ALA A 279 10.90 4.21 1.85
C ALA A 279 11.30 3.52 3.15
N ASN A 280 11.34 4.30 4.24
CA ASN A 280 11.36 3.84 5.61
C ASN A 280 10.04 4.24 6.27
N GLU A 281 9.06 3.35 6.25
CA GLU A 281 7.75 3.59 6.87
C GLU A 281 7.70 3.07 8.29
N GLY A 282 6.97 3.77 9.15
CA GLY A 282 6.74 3.38 10.53
C GLY A 282 5.81 2.17 10.64
N GLY A 283 6.25 1.14 11.34
CA GLY A 283 5.48 -0.08 11.59
C GLY A 283 5.08 -0.26 13.05
N ALA A 284 4.22 -1.26 13.28
CA ALA A 284 3.82 -1.66 14.61
C ALA A 284 5.03 -2.01 15.50
N GLY A 285 4.91 -1.74 16.80
CA GLY A 285 6.02 -1.95 17.75
C GLY A 285 7.24 -1.07 17.51
N GLY A 286 7.08 0.06 16.80
CA GLY A 286 8.17 0.99 16.48
C GLY A 286 9.18 0.44 15.48
N ARG A 287 8.84 -0.63 14.76
CA ARG A 287 9.67 -1.18 13.68
C ARG A 287 9.62 -0.27 12.44
N ILE A 288 10.54 -0.49 11.54
CA ILE A 288 10.61 0.20 10.24
C ILE A 288 10.32 -0.82 9.15
N SER A 289 9.37 -0.53 8.30
CA SER A 289 9.18 -1.21 7.03
C SER A 289 10.03 -0.51 5.98
N PHE A 290 11.15 -1.11 5.61
CA PHE A 290 12.02 -0.66 4.54
C PHE A 290 11.52 -1.24 3.24
N LEU A 291 10.81 -0.44 2.44
CA LEU A 291 9.99 -0.95 1.35
C LEU A 291 9.98 -0.02 0.13
N LYS A 292 9.54 -0.58 -0.98
CA LYS A 292 9.25 0.13 -2.22
C LYS A 292 7.77 -0.08 -2.60
N ASN A 293 7.09 1.01 -2.90
CA ASN A 293 5.74 1.00 -3.43
C ASN A 293 5.83 0.72 -4.94
N ILE A 294 5.16 -0.32 -5.40
CA ILE A 294 5.11 -0.77 -6.79
C ILE A 294 3.64 -0.82 -7.21
N ILE A 295 3.31 -0.37 -8.42
CA ILE A 295 1.96 -0.57 -8.96
C ILE A 295 1.73 -2.08 -9.12
N GLY A 296 0.78 -2.59 -8.35
CA GLY A 296 0.51 -4.03 -8.22
C GLY A 296 -0.64 -4.51 -9.11
N LEU A 297 -1.62 -5.16 -8.47
CA LEU A 297 -2.78 -5.74 -9.16
C LEU A 297 -3.72 -4.69 -9.79
N TRP A 298 -3.49 -3.40 -9.56
CA TRP A 298 -4.15 -2.31 -10.26
C TRP A 298 -4.19 -2.54 -11.76
N LEU A 299 -3.09 -3.00 -12.36
CA LEU A 299 -3.00 -3.25 -13.80
C LEU A 299 -4.00 -4.32 -14.27
N VAL A 300 -4.12 -5.42 -13.55
CA VAL A 300 -5.09 -6.49 -13.85
C VAL A 300 -6.52 -6.03 -13.53
N GLN A 301 -6.72 -5.34 -12.41
CA GLN A 301 -8.03 -4.83 -11.98
C GLN A 301 -8.59 -3.84 -13.00
N GLU A 302 -7.79 -2.88 -13.46
CA GLU A 302 -8.23 -1.85 -14.41
C GLU A 302 -8.39 -2.43 -15.82
N SER A 303 -7.53 -3.38 -16.22
CA SER A 303 -7.73 -4.13 -17.46
C SER A 303 -9.07 -4.88 -17.46
N ARG A 304 -9.40 -5.54 -16.35
CA ARG A 304 -10.68 -6.22 -16.18
C ARG A 304 -11.87 -5.25 -16.23
N ARG A 305 -11.75 -4.06 -15.60
CA ARG A 305 -12.79 -3.01 -15.69
C ARG A 305 -12.97 -2.53 -17.13
N GLN A 306 -11.87 -2.40 -17.88
CA GLN A 306 -11.95 -2.00 -19.30
C GLN A 306 -12.68 -3.05 -20.12
N TRP A 307 -12.31 -4.33 -20.00
CA TRP A 307 -13.02 -5.40 -20.71
C TRP A 307 -14.51 -5.49 -20.34
N MET A 308 -14.85 -5.20 -19.09
CA MET A 308 -16.26 -5.14 -18.66
C MET A 308 -17.02 -3.99 -19.34
N ARG A 309 -16.39 -2.82 -19.54
CA ARG A 309 -16.94 -1.70 -20.34
C ARG A 309 -17.13 -2.09 -21.81
N GLU A 310 -16.32 -2.99 -22.33
CA GLU A 310 -16.40 -3.54 -23.69
C GLU A 310 -17.38 -4.73 -23.82
N GLY A 311 -18.07 -5.09 -22.73
CA GLY A 311 -19.05 -6.18 -22.70
C GLY A 311 -18.46 -7.58 -22.43
N MET A 312 -17.18 -7.68 -22.11
CA MET A 312 -16.53 -8.93 -21.76
C MET A 312 -16.38 -9.07 -20.25
N GLN A 313 -16.87 -10.15 -19.68
CA GLN A 313 -16.78 -10.41 -18.25
C GLN A 313 -15.83 -11.57 -17.98
N TYR A 314 -14.78 -11.29 -17.21
CA TYR A 314 -13.82 -12.29 -16.77
C TYR A 314 -13.73 -12.28 -15.24
N SER A 315 -13.70 -13.44 -14.61
CA SER A 315 -13.21 -13.60 -13.25
C SER A 315 -11.68 -13.57 -13.24
N PHE A 316 -11.07 -13.29 -12.09
CA PHE A 316 -9.60 -13.35 -11.96
C PHE A 316 -9.07 -14.74 -12.26
N GLY A 317 -9.73 -15.81 -11.80
CA GLY A 317 -9.31 -17.18 -12.08
C GLY A 317 -9.44 -17.58 -13.56
N GLU A 318 -10.35 -17.00 -14.33
CA GLU A 318 -10.39 -17.21 -15.80
C GLU A 318 -9.25 -16.49 -16.49
N LEU A 319 -8.92 -15.27 -16.09
CA LEU A 319 -7.79 -14.51 -16.61
C LEU A 319 -6.47 -15.21 -16.33
N GLU A 320 -6.28 -15.76 -15.13
CA GLU A 320 -5.11 -16.55 -14.76
C GLU A 320 -4.95 -17.78 -15.66
N LYS A 321 -6.03 -18.56 -15.88
CA LYS A 321 -6.02 -19.71 -16.78
C LYS A 321 -5.75 -19.37 -18.25
N LEU A 322 -6.12 -18.17 -18.69
CA LEU A 322 -5.77 -17.69 -20.02
C LEU A 322 -4.28 -17.35 -20.08
N ALA A 323 -3.76 -16.66 -19.06
CA ALA A 323 -2.35 -16.29 -18.98
C ALA A 323 -1.41 -17.51 -18.89
N GLU A 324 -1.79 -18.56 -18.18
CA GLU A 324 -1.03 -19.82 -18.08
C GLU A 324 -0.72 -20.46 -19.45
N LYS A 325 -1.60 -20.28 -20.42
CA LYS A 325 -1.50 -20.91 -21.76
C LYS A 325 -0.64 -20.11 -22.74
N GLU A 326 -0.30 -18.87 -22.40
CA GLU A 326 0.44 -17.99 -23.29
C GLU A 326 1.96 -18.24 -23.21
N ALA A 327 2.67 -17.88 -24.26
CA ALA A 327 4.13 -18.03 -24.31
C ALA A 327 4.81 -17.13 -23.25
N PRO A 328 5.83 -17.65 -22.54
CA PRO A 328 6.54 -16.88 -21.51
C PRO A 328 7.36 -15.73 -22.11
N PHE A 329 7.51 -14.66 -21.34
CA PHE A 329 8.38 -13.51 -21.59
C PHE A 329 8.20 -12.83 -22.95
N ARG A 330 7.04 -12.98 -23.58
CA ARG A 330 6.76 -12.39 -24.91
C ARG A 330 6.79 -10.87 -24.90
N SER A 331 6.24 -10.26 -23.87
CA SER A 331 6.12 -8.81 -23.69
C SER A 331 6.28 -8.48 -22.22
N LEU A 332 7.06 -7.46 -21.91
CA LEU A 332 7.30 -7.02 -20.53
C LEU A 332 7.15 -5.48 -20.45
N ILE A 333 6.69 -5.00 -19.31
CA ILE A 333 6.50 -3.57 -19.04
C ILE A 333 7.21 -3.18 -17.76
N ASP A 334 7.42 -1.86 -17.56
CA ASP A 334 7.66 -1.34 -16.22
C ASP A 334 6.30 -1.05 -15.56
N PRO A 335 5.89 -1.79 -14.52
CA PRO A 335 4.63 -1.54 -13.83
C PRO A 335 4.49 -0.11 -13.30
N ASP A 336 5.61 0.53 -12.95
CA ASP A 336 5.64 1.88 -12.36
C ASP A 336 5.73 3.00 -13.41
N ALA A 337 5.68 2.67 -14.70
CA ALA A 337 5.70 3.69 -15.74
C ALA A 337 4.51 4.66 -15.59
N PRO A 338 4.71 5.98 -15.75
CA PRO A 338 3.70 7.00 -15.47
C PRO A 338 2.38 6.81 -16.21
N GLU A 339 2.41 6.21 -17.39
CA GLU A 339 1.21 5.90 -18.17
C GLU A 339 0.28 4.89 -17.53
N PHE A 340 0.74 4.11 -16.55
CA PHE A 340 -0.08 3.10 -15.87
C PHE A 340 -0.74 3.61 -14.57
N VAL A 341 -0.37 4.79 -14.10
CA VAL A 341 -0.94 5.41 -12.89
C VAL A 341 -2.41 5.80 -13.06
N PRO A 342 -2.84 6.46 -14.16
CA PRO A 342 -4.22 6.90 -14.30
C PRO A 342 -5.17 5.71 -14.56
N ALA A 343 -6.42 5.83 -14.09
CA ALA A 343 -7.51 4.92 -14.46
C ALA A 343 -7.79 4.98 -15.98
N GLY A 344 -8.42 3.93 -16.49
CA GLY A 344 -8.85 3.83 -17.88
C GLY A 344 -8.17 2.69 -18.63
N ASP A 345 -8.00 2.82 -19.93
CA ASP A 345 -7.63 1.76 -20.85
C ASP A 345 -6.18 1.24 -20.66
N VAL A 346 -5.96 0.51 -19.58
CA VAL A 346 -4.67 -0.14 -19.28
C VAL A 346 -4.26 -1.14 -20.36
N PRO A 347 -5.15 -1.99 -20.93
CA PRO A 347 -4.78 -2.88 -22.01
C PRO A 347 -4.16 -2.16 -23.22
N GLU A 348 -4.73 -1.04 -23.66
CA GLU A 348 -4.19 -0.31 -24.79
C GLU A 348 -2.88 0.41 -24.43
N ARG A 349 -2.75 0.93 -23.23
CA ARG A 349 -1.48 1.51 -22.75
C ARG A 349 -0.35 0.47 -22.71
N ILE A 350 -0.63 -0.76 -22.32
CA ILE A 350 0.34 -1.88 -22.38
C ILE A 350 0.74 -2.15 -23.84
N ARG A 351 -0.22 -2.18 -24.77
CA ARG A 351 0.07 -2.36 -26.20
C ARG A 351 0.93 -1.23 -26.73
N GLU A 352 0.61 0.01 -26.36
CA GLU A 352 1.38 1.19 -26.79
C GLU A 352 2.80 1.19 -26.22
N PHE A 353 2.95 0.81 -24.93
CA PHE A 353 4.26 0.62 -24.32
C PHE A 353 5.08 -0.41 -25.09
N CYS A 354 4.50 -1.56 -25.45
CA CYS A 354 5.19 -2.60 -26.22
C CYS A 354 5.54 -2.13 -27.62
N ARG A 355 4.67 -1.39 -28.32
CA ARG A 355 4.99 -0.79 -29.65
C ARG A 355 6.17 0.16 -29.56
N ARG A 356 6.14 1.09 -28.60
CA ARG A 356 7.17 2.10 -28.38
C ARG A 356 8.52 1.48 -28.03
N THR A 357 8.52 0.39 -27.29
CA THR A 357 9.72 -0.33 -26.87
C THR A 357 10.16 -1.44 -27.84
N GLY A 358 9.50 -1.58 -28.99
CA GLY A 358 9.86 -2.53 -30.03
C GLY A 358 9.61 -3.99 -29.67
N GLN A 359 8.69 -4.26 -28.74
CA GLN A 359 8.34 -5.60 -28.27
C GLN A 359 7.13 -6.15 -29.02
N PRO A 360 6.93 -7.49 -29.04
CA PRO A 360 5.67 -8.07 -29.52
C PRO A 360 4.48 -7.49 -28.76
N VAL A 361 3.44 -7.08 -29.50
CA VAL A 361 2.26 -6.45 -28.91
C VAL A 361 1.32 -7.54 -28.38
N PRO A 362 0.89 -7.49 -27.09
CA PRO A 362 -0.07 -8.44 -26.57
C PRO A 362 -1.49 -8.15 -27.08
N GLU A 363 -2.14 -9.13 -27.66
CA GLU A 363 -3.44 -8.99 -28.34
C GLU A 363 -4.60 -9.50 -27.49
N THR A 364 -4.41 -10.65 -26.82
CA THR A 364 -5.45 -11.33 -26.03
C THR A 364 -5.43 -10.92 -24.56
N PRO A 365 -6.55 -11.05 -23.83
CA PRO A 365 -6.55 -10.87 -22.37
C PRO A 365 -5.54 -11.74 -21.65
N GLY A 366 -5.32 -12.98 -22.10
CA GLY A 366 -4.30 -13.88 -21.54
C GLY A 366 -2.89 -13.33 -21.70
N GLN A 367 -2.54 -12.83 -22.89
CA GLN A 367 -1.23 -12.22 -23.15
C GLN A 367 -0.99 -10.95 -22.33
N ILE A 368 -2.02 -10.13 -22.13
CA ILE A 368 -1.94 -8.92 -21.30
C ILE A 368 -1.72 -9.29 -19.84
N VAL A 369 -2.50 -10.23 -19.30
CA VAL A 369 -2.36 -10.63 -17.88
C VAL A 369 -1.01 -11.32 -17.66
N ARG A 370 -0.56 -12.17 -18.58
CA ARG A 370 0.77 -12.77 -18.49
C ARG A 370 1.88 -11.73 -18.53
N CYS A 371 1.79 -10.75 -19.42
CA CYS A 371 2.73 -9.62 -19.47
C CYS A 371 2.78 -8.89 -18.14
N ILE A 372 1.63 -8.61 -17.50
CA ILE A 372 1.55 -7.97 -16.19
C ILE A 372 2.22 -8.82 -15.12
N ASP A 373 1.84 -10.10 -14.98
CA ASP A 373 2.30 -10.98 -13.91
C ASP A 373 3.81 -11.26 -14.00
N GLU A 374 4.32 -11.49 -15.21
CA GLU A 374 5.77 -11.66 -15.43
C GLU A 374 6.54 -10.37 -15.14
N SER A 375 6.01 -9.23 -15.54
CA SER A 375 6.63 -7.92 -15.26
C SER A 375 6.64 -7.60 -13.76
N LEU A 376 5.56 -7.92 -13.05
CA LEU A 376 5.50 -7.78 -11.59
C LEU A 376 6.55 -8.68 -10.91
N ALA A 377 6.63 -9.93 -11.29
CA ALA A 377 7.60 -10.86 -10.71
C ALA A 377 9.06 -10.40 -10.95
N LEU A 378 9.36 -9.88 -12.15
CA LEU A 378 10.67 -9.33 -12.48
C LEU A 378 10.96 -8.02 -11.73
N LYS A 379 9.95 -7.17 -11.53
CA LYS A 379 10.07 -5.96 -10.70
C LYS A 379 10.33 -6.32 -9.24
N TYR A 380 9.69 -7.38 -8.72
CA TYR A 380 9.95 -7.89 -7.37
C TYR A 380 11.39 -8.42 -7.24
N ARG A 381 11.91 -9.13 -8.26
CA ARG A 381 13.31 -9.56 -8.27
C ARG A 381 14.26 -8.36 -8.25
N LEU A 382 14.02 -7.35 -9.08
CA LEU A 382 14.82 -6.13 -9.09
C LEU A 382 14.80 -5.46 -7.71
N THR A 383 13.63 -5.32 -7.10
CA THR A 383 13.48 -4.70 -5.77
C THR A 383 14.13 -5.52 -4.67
N LEU A 384 14.10 -6.86 -4.75
CA LEU A 384 14.85 -7.74 -3.83
C LEU A 384 16.35 -7.44 -3.89
N ASP A 385 16.92 -7.33 -5.10
CA ASP A 385 18.34 -7.03 -5.28
C ASP A 385 18.69 -5.62 -4.74
N GLU A 386 17.83 -4.62 -4.95
CA GLU A 386 17.95 -3.27 -4.42
C GLU A 386 17.94 -3.24 -2.87
N ILE A 387 17.02 -3.98 -2.25
CA ILE A 387 16.95 -4.09 -0.78
C ILE A 387 18.20 -4.78 -0.23
N ARG A 388 18.67 -5.84 -0.90
CA ARG A 388 19.93 -6.52 -0.52
C ARG A 388 21.14 -5.59 -0.63
N GLU A 389 21.22 -4.78 -1.68
CA GLU A 389 22.26 -3.76 -1.86
C GLU A 389 22.28 -2.77 -0.68
N CYS A 390 21.11 -2.24 -0.31
CA CYS A 390 20.98 -1.26 0.76
C CYS A 390 21.23 -1.82 2.16
N THR A 391 20.83 -3.07 2.42
CA THR A 391 20.87 -3.66 3.77
C THR A 391 22.09 -4.54 4.01
N GLY A 392 22.75 -5.00 2.96
CA GLY A 392 23.84 -5.99 3.05
C GLY A 392 23.38 -7.37 3.53
N LYS A 393 22.07 -7.64 3.54
CA LYS A 393 21.49 -8.89 4.04
C LYS A 393 21.05 -9.81 2.89
N ASP A 394 21.01 -11.11 3.18
CA ASP A 394 20.31 -12.08 2.35
C ASP A 394 18.99 -12.47 3.01
N TYR A 395 17.96 -12.68 2.17
CA TYR A 395 16.60 -12.97 2.59
C TYR A 395 16.19 -14.34 2.05
N PRO A 396 16.06 -15.36 2.92
CA PRO A 396 15.86 -16.74 2.47
C PRO A 396 14.45 -17.04 2.01
N VAL A 397 13.46 -16.21 2.38
CA VAL A 397 12.05 -16.43 2.10
C VAL A 397 11.32 -15.13 1.80
N ILE A 398 10.30 -15.22 0.97
CA ILE A 398 9.38 -14.13 0.66
C ILE A 398 8.00 -14.51 1.22
N HIS A 399 7.42 -13.66 2.03
CA HIS A 399 6.04 -13.78 2.51
C HIS A 399 5.15 -12.85 1.68
N MET A 400 4.31 -13.42 0.84
CA MET A 400 3.27 -12.68 0.12
C MET A 400 1.97 -12.73 0.90
N VAL A 401 1.37 -11.58 1.20
CA VAL A 401 0.11 -11.45 1.93
C VAL A 401 -0.89 -10.60 1.15
N GLY A 402 -2.16 -10.68 1.51
CA GLY A 402 -3.23 -9.93 0.84
C GLY A 402 -3.82 -10.64 -0.37
N GLY A 403 -4.66 -9.93 -1.12
CA GLY A 403 -5.45 -10.49 -2.23
C GLY A 403 -4.64 -11.16 -3.34
N GLY A 404 -3.40 -10.72 -3.58
CA GLY A 404 -2.51 -11.29 -4.60
C GLY A 404 -2.12 -12.74 -4.34
N THR A 405 -2.21 -13.20 -3.11
CA THR A 405 -1.95 -14.61 -2.74
C THR A 405 -2.93 -15.59 -3.38
N GLN A 406 -4.07 -15.10 -3.86
CA GLN A 406 -5.07 -15.90 -4.58
C GLN A 406 -4.64 -16.22 -6.02
N SER A 407 -3.69 -15.48 -6.62
CA SER A 407 -3.09 -15.82 -7.90
C SER A 407 -1.92 -16.81 -7.70
N GLY A 408 -2.18 -18.08 -7.97
CA GLY A 408 -1.15 -19.12 -7.92
C GLY A 408 -0.05 -18.88 -8.95
N LEU A 409 -0.40 -18.29 -10.09
CA LEU A 409 0.53 -17.96 -11.17
C LEU A 409 1.51 -16.86 -10.72
N LEU A 410 1.02 -15.74 -10.19
CA LEU A 410 1.87 -14.66 -9.69
C LEU A 410 2.77 -15.14 -8.53
N CYS A 411 2.23 -15.93 -7.60
CA CYS A 411 3.02 -16.50 -6.50
C CYS A 411 4.16 -17.38 -7.02
N GLN A 412 3.89 -18.22 -8.01
CA GLN A 412 4.92 -19.10 -8.62
C GLN A 412 5.93 -18.26 -9.41
N PHE A 413 5.51 -17.32 -10.24
CA PHE A 413 6.40 -16.44 -10.98
C PHE A 413 7.30 -15.61 -10.05
N THR A 414 6.76 -15.16 -8.92
CA THR A 414 7.55 -14.46 -7.89
C THR A 414 8.62 -15.39 -7.30
N ALA A 415 8.27 -16.64 -6.98
CA ALA A 415 9.24 -17.62 -6.48
C ALA A 415 10.34 -17.90 -7.51
N ASP A 416 9.95 -18.10 -8.76
CA ASP A 416 10.85 -18.40 -9.87
C ASP A 416 11.79 -17.21 -10.17
N ALA A 417 11.25 -15.99 -10.30
CA ALA A 417 12.01 -14.78 -10.58
C ALA A 417 12.99 -14.43 -9.46
N CYS A 418 12.54 -14.50 -8.21
CA CYS A 418 13.36 -14.18 -7.06
C CYS A 418 14.33 -15.30 -6.64
N ALA A 419 14.20 -16.50 -7.23
CA ALA A 419 14.92 -17.70 -6.84
C ALA A 419 14.83 -17.94 -5.32
N ARG A 420 13.65 -17.70 -4.73
CA ARG A 420 13.35 -17.85 -3.29
C ARG A 420 11.98 -18.48 -3.10
N PRO A 421 11.80 -19.31 -2.08
CA PRO A 421 10.46 -19.77 -1.70
C PRO A 421 9.53 -18.61 -1.41
N VAL A 422 8.28 -18.70 -1.88
CA VAL A 422 7.20 -17.76 -1.56
C VAL A 422 6.20 -18.45 -0.65
N CYS A 423 5.97 -17.90 0.53
CA CYS A 423 4.92 -18.27 1.46
C CYS A 423 3.73 -17.32 1.26
N ALA A 424 2.64 -17.82 0.67
CA ALA A 424 1.46 -17.05 0.30
C ALA A 424 0.34 -17.23 1.32
N GLY A 425 -0.06 -16.14 1.97
CA GLY A 425 -1.09 -16.06 3.01
C GLY A 425 -0.61 -15.33 4.27
N PRO A 426 -1.54 -14.83 5.08
CA PRO A 426 -3.00 -14.84 4.90
C PRO A 426 -3.52 -13.93 3.79
N VAL A 427 -4.68 -14.27 3.24
CA VAL A 427 -5.38 -13.42 2.27
C VAL A 427 -5.85 -12.13 2.94
N GLU A 428 -6.41 -12.25 4.13
CA GLU A 428 -6.96 -11.14 4.93
C GLU A 428 -5.94 -10.59 5.95
N ALA A 429 -4.68 -10.44 5.50
CA ALA A 429 -3.57 -10.07 6.39
C ALA A 429 -3.82 -8.75 7.12
N THR A 430 -4.33 -7.72 6.43
CA THR A 430 -4.67 -6.43 7.04
C THR A 430 -5.65 -6.60 8.20
N VAL A 431 -6.71 -7.38 7.99
CA VAL A 431 -7.71 -7.67 9.02
C VAL A 431 -7.11 -8.41 10.21
N TYR A 432 -6.32 -9.46 9.95
CA TYR A 432 -5.64 -10.21 11.03
C TYR A 432 -4.69 -9.32 11.83
N GLY A 433 -3.91 -8.46 11.15
CA GLY A 433 -3.02 -7.52 11.83
C GLY A 433 -3.77 -6.47 12.64
N ASN A 434 -4.83 -5.89 12.09
CA ASN A 434 -5.71 -4.96 12.80
C ASN A 434 -6.25 -5.59 14.10
N LEU A 435 -6.83 -6.80 14.02
CA LEU A 435 -7.36 -7.52 15.17
C LEU A 435 -6.27 -7.89 16.20
N ALA A 436 -5.11 -8.32 15.73
CA ALA A 436 -4.00 -8.67 16.62
C ALA A 436 -3.45 -7.45 17.37
N LEU A 437 -3.40 -6.28 16.73
CA LEU A 437 -3.01 -5.03 17.41
C LEU A 437 -4.05 -4.58 18.44
N GLN A 438 -5.33 -4.87 18.23
CA GLN A 438 -6.37 -4.69 19.27
C GLN A 438 -6.16 -5.63 20.45
N LEU A 439 -5.76 -6.90 20.21
CA LEU A 439 -5.41 -7.85 21.27
C LEU A 439 -4.17 -7.41 22.05
N MET A 440 -3.17 -6.81 21.37
CA MET A 440 -2.01 -6.21 22.03
C MET A 440 -2.44 -5.04 22.93
N ALA A 441 -3.30 -4.14 22.43
CA ALA A 441 -3.84 -3.02 23.21
C ALA A 441 -4.62 -3.47 24.43
N ALA A 442 -5.32 -4.62 24.34
CA ALA A 442 -6.03 -5.25 25.45
C ALA A 442 -5.12 -6.07 26.38
N GLY A 443 -3.82 -6.17 26.12
CA GLY A 443 -2.86 -6.96 26.91
C GLY A 443 -3.05 -8.48 26.82
N GLN A 444 -3.77 -8.95 25.80
CA GLN A 444 -4.00 -10.39 25.59
C GLN A 444 -2.87 -11.05 24.77
N ILE A 445 -2.12 -10.27 24.03
CA ILE A 445 -0.92 -10.68 23.28
C ILE A 445 0.22 -9.74 23.65
N GLY A 446 1.40 -10.31 23.94
CA GLY A 446 2.53 -9.56 24.49
C GLY A 446 3.39 -8.80 23.48
N GLY A 447 3.29 -9.09 22.17
CA GLY A 447 4.09 -8.42 21.16
C GLY A 447 4.05 -9.09 19.79
N LEU A 448 4.76 -8.50 18.79
CA LEU A 448 4.69 -8.93 17.39
C LEU A 448 5.08 -10.40 17.14
N SER A 449 6.01 -10.97 17.93
CA SER A 449 6.36 -12.40 17.78
C SER A 449 5.18 -13.31 18.14
N GLU A 450 4.42 -12.97 19.19
CA GLU A 450 3.23 -13.72 19.56
C GLU A 450 2.09 -13.48 18.58
N VAL A 451 1.90 -12.23 18.09
CA VAL A 451 0.97 -11.92 16.99
C VAL A 451 1.19 -12.87 15.81
N ARG A 452 2.43 -12.98 15.33
CA ARG A 452 2.80 -13.82 14.19
C ARG A 452 2.57 -15.30 14.43
N SER A 453 2.78 -15.77 15.66
CA SER A 453 2.46 -17.16 16.06
C SER A 453 0.97 -17.44 16.00
N VAL A 454 0.16 -16.52 16.54
CA VAL A 454 -1.31 -16.61 16.53
C VAL A 454 -1.81 -16.63 15.07
N ILE A 455 -1.29 -15.76 14.21
CA ILE A 455 -1.72 -15.70 12.81
C ILE A 455 -1.31 -16.95 12.04
N ALA A 456 -0.10 -17.47 12.25
CA ALA A 456 0.36 -18.72 11.66
C ALA A 456 -0.52 -19.92 12.07
N ALA A 457 -1.08 -19.89 13.27
CA ALA A 457 -2.04 -20.90 13.73
C ALA A 457 -3.45 -20.69 13.17
N SER A 458 -3.81 -19.46 12.82
CA SER A 458 -5.16 -19.07 12.38
C SER A 458 -5.45 -19.39 10.93
N GLU A 459 -4.49 -19.18 10.03
CA GLU A 459 -4.69 -19.37 8.60
C GLU A 459 -3.50 -20.12 7.96
N PRO A 460 -3.78 -21.16 7.13
CA PRO A 460 -2.73 -21.93 6.48
C PRO A 460 -2.03 -21.09 5.40
N VAL A 461 -0.72 -21.25 5.30
CA VAL A 461 0.13 -20.60 4.31
C VAL A 461 0.48 -21.62 3.22
N LYS A 462 0.29 -21.24 1.95
CA LYS A 462 0.70 -22.05 0.81
C LYS A 462 2.12 -21.69 0.40
N ARG A 463 2.97 -22.71 0.21
CA ARG A 463 4.37 -22.53 -0.16
C ARG A 463 4.61 -22.86 -1.63
N TYR A 464 5.33 -21.97 -2.32
CA TYR A 464 5.76 -22.11 -3.70
C TYR A 464 7.28 -22.14 -3.75
N GLU A 465 7.84 -23.22 -4.32
CA GLU A 465 9.29 -23.37 -4.52
C GLU A 465 9.69 -22.90 -5.91
N PRO A 466 10.88 -22.30 -6.09
CA PRO A 466 11.42 -21.97 -7.41
C PRO A 466 11.53 -23.22 -8.32
N ARG A 467 11.15 -23.10 -9.60
CA ARG A 467 11.13 -24.21 -10.54
C ARG A 467 11.97 -23.98 -11.80
N ASN A 468 11.96 -22.77 -12.34
CA ASN A 468 12.54 -22.43 -13.64
C ASN A 468 13.58 -21.30 -13.50
N ALA A 469 14.50 -21.42 -12.56
CA ALA A 469 15.41 -20.34 -12.18
C ALA A 469 16.28 -19.83 -13.35
N GLU A 470 16.70 -20.68 -14.27
CA GLU A 470 17.57 -20.30 -15.40
C GLU A 470 16.86 -19.35 -16.37
N ALA A 471 15.67 -19.71 -16.83
CA ALA A 471 14.89 -18.86 -17.75
C ALA A 471 14.51 -17.50 -17.12
N TRP A 472 14.23 -17.50 -15.80
CA TRP A 472 13.93 -16.28 -15.08
C TRP A 472 15.16 -15.42 -14.82
N GLU A 473 16.35 -16.01 -14.66
CA GLU A 473 17.60 -15.25 -14.53
C GLU A 473 17.92 -14.51 -15.83
N GLU A 474 17.83 -15.18 -16.99
CA GLU A 474 17.99 -14.54 -18.30
C GLU A 474 16.96 -13.40 -18.51
N ALA A 475 15.70 -13.65 -18.15
CA ALA A 475 14.65 -12.62 -18.22
C ALA A 475 14.93 -11.45 -17.29
N SER A 476 15.47 -11.70 -16.08
CA SER A 476 15.83 -10.67 -15.10
C SER A 476 16.99 -9.79 -15.57
N GLU A 477 18.02 -10.39 -16.18
CA GLU A 477 19.14 -9.63 -16.77
C GLU A 477 18.63 -8.72 -17.89
N TRP A 478 17.84 -9.27 -18.81
CA TRP A 478 17.24 -8.49 -19.88
C TRP A 478 16.33 -7.36 -19.36
N TYR A 479 15.51 -7.66 -18.35
CA TYR A 479 14.59 -6.67 -17.73
C TYR A 479 15.37 -5.54 -17.07
N ARG A 480 16.43 -5.83 -16.31
CA ARG A 480 17.30 -4.85 -15.65
C ARG A 480 17.98 -3.90 -16.62
N GLU A 481 18.40 -4.40 -17.80
CA GLU A 481 19.00 -3.55 -18.84
C GLU A 481 17.97 -2.63 -19.49
N ASN A 482 16.74 -3.14 -19.70
CA ASN A 482 15.73 -2.38 -20.45
C ASN A 482 14.93 -1.42 -19.56
N ILE A 483 14.70 -1.73 -18.28
CA ILE A 483 13.96 -0.82 -17.40
C ILE A 483 14.61 0.56 -17.32
N ARG A 484 15.93 0.64 -17.25
CA ARG A 484 16.69 1.90 -17.25
C ARG A 484 16.50 2.71 -18.56
N ARG A 485 16.38 2.00 -19.67
CA ARG A 485 16.11 2.64 -20.97
C ARG A 485 14.68 3.15 -21.06
N TRP A 486 13.73 2.39 -20.52
CA TRP A 486 12.32 2.78 -20.49
C TRP A 486 12.08 4.01 -19.60
N GLU A 487 12.71 4.06 -18.44
CA GLU A 487 12.71 5.24 -17.56
C GLU A 487 13.24 6.49 -18.28
N ALA A 488 14.35 6.36 -18.99
CA ALA A 488 14.93 7.46 -19.77
C ALA A 488 14.03 7.93 -20.92
N MET A 489 13.28 7.03 -21.57
CA MET A 489 12.30 7.37 -22.61
C MET A 489 11.12 8.16 -22.06
N GLY A 490 10.70 7.89 -20.82
CA GLY A 490 9.61 8.59 -20.13
C GLY A 490 9.96 10.01 -19.69
N THR A 491 11.25 10.31 -19.46
CA THR A 491 11.72 11.62 -19.00
C THR A 491 12.07 12.61 -20.13
N GLY A 492 11.82 12.26 -21.41
CA GLY A 492 12.06 13.15 -22.55
C GLY A 492 13.53 13.31 -22.97
N SER A 493 14.47 12.59 -22.39
CA SER A 493 15.89 12.59 -22.78
C SER A 493 16.18 11.56 -23.88
N ALA A 494 15.58 11.78 -25.06
CA ALA A 494 15.57 10.82 -26.19
C ALA A 494 16.89 10.69 -26.98
N GLU A 495 18.02 11.17 -26.50
CA GLU A 495 19.29 11.18 -27.29
C GLU A 495 20.16 9.91 -27.11
N GLN A 496 19.76 8.89 -26.32
CA GLN A 496 20.57 7.68 -26.11
C GLN A 496 19.85 6.35 -26.37
N ALA A 497 18.80 6.32 -27.16
CA ALA A 497 18.13 5.06 -27.53
C ALA A 497 18.96 4.28 -28.59
N GLY A 498 19.95 3.54 -28.12
CA GLY A 498 20.65 2.51 -28.93
C GLY A 498 19.77 1.28 -29.17
N VAL A 499 20.01 0.63 -30.31
CA VAL A 499 19.30 -0.55 -30.83
C VAL A 499 18.90 -1.57 -29.75
N VAL A 500 17.60 -1.96 -29.72
CA VAL A 500 17.05 -3.05 -28.90
C VAL A 500 17.82 -4.35 -29.18
N PRO A 501 18.37 -5.06 -28.17
CA PRO A 501 18.98 -6.36 -28.40
C PRO A 501 17.96 -7.38 -28.91
N ASP A 502 18.34 -8.19 -29.90
CA ASP A 502 17.49 -9.19 -30.55
C ASP A 502 17.03 -10.25 -29.53
N ARG A 503 15.72 -10.32 -29.31
CA ARG A 503 15.03 -11.26 -28.40
C ARG A 503 14.96 -12.71 -28.93
N ASN A 504 15.36 -12.97 -30.17
CA ASN A 504 15.26 -14.30 -30.76
C ASN A 504 16.10 -15.36 -30.05
N ARG A 505 16.96 -14.99 -29.11
CA ARG A 505 17.69 -15.93 -28.23
C ARG A 505 16.85 -16.56 -27.13
N LEU A 506 15.83 -15.85 -26.61
CA LEU A 506 14.97 -16.34 -25.53
C LEU A 506 13.80 -17.24 -26.01
N LEU A 507 13.58 -17.31 -27.34
CA LEU A 507 12.45 -18.00 -27.95
C LEU A 507 12.87 -19.26 -28.72
N SER A 508 14.09 -19.80 -28.53
CA SER A 508 14.50 -21.07 -29.14
C SER A 508 13.74 -22.23 -28.48
N PRO A 509 13.05 -23.09 -29.26
CA PRO A 509 12.25 -24.19 -28.70
C PRO A 509 13.08 -25.40 -28.27
N ASP A 510 14.41 -25.32 -28.23
CA ASP A 510 15.31 -26.40 -27.85
C ASP A 510 16.06 -26.08 -26.56
N GLY A 511 15.40 -26.44 -25.40
CA GLY A 511 15.97 -26.37 -24.05
C GLY A 511 15.05 -27.10 -23.08
#